data_d00e7ce7083c8e5d6ff2397348fed85e
#
_entry.id   d00e7ce7083c8e5d6ff2397348fed85e
#
_cell.length_a   1.000
_cell.length_b   1.000
_cell.length_c   1.000
_cell.angle_alpha   90.00
_cell.angle_beta   90.00
_cell.angle_gamma   90.00
#
_symmetry.space_group_name_H-M   'P 1'
#
loop_
_entity.id
_entity.type
_entity.pdbx_description
1 polymer ?
#
loop_
_entity_poly.entity_id
_entity_poly.type
_entity_poly.pdbx_seq_one_letter_code
_entity_poly.pdbx_strand_id
1 'polypeptide(L)'
;FDLTIDGADQVAPDGWLVKGGGGAHTREKIVARAADRFVVIADSSKPVPALHGPVPLELLSFGLRATMHRVAPASLRDVPLSPDGGVIADYHGPVDDPATLAVRLSGTPGVVEHGLFPPEMVTAVLVGRGESADRIDFKSGA
;
A
#
# COMPACT_ATOMS: atom_id res chain seq x y z
N PHE A 1 -10.91 10.35 12.50
CA PHE A 1 -11.50 10.81 11.23
C PHE A 1 -12.73 9.98 10.89
N ASP A 2 -13.79 10.62 10.37
CA ASP A 2 -15.01 9.90 9.98
C ASP A 2 -14.85 9.17 8.65
N LEU A 3 -14.15 9.80 7.70
CA LEU A 3 -13.99 9.29 6.35
C LEU A 3 -12.64 9.72 5.77
N THR A 4 -11.95 8.77 5.17
CA THR A 4 -10.76 9.03 4.36
C THR A 4 -11.03 8.54 2.94
N ILE A 5 -10.68 9.37 1.96
CA ILE A 5 -10.78 9.05 0.54
C ILE A 5 -9.39 9.19 -0.06
N ASP A 6 -8.92 8.14 -0.74
CA ASP A 6 -7.57 8.15 -1.33
C ASP A 6 -7.52 7.21 -2.54
N GLY A 7 -6.44 7.31 -3.32
CA GLY A 7 -6.20 6.45 -4.45
C GLY A 7 -5.50 5.14 -4.09
N ALA A 8 -5.28 4.29 -5.08
CA ALA A 8 -4.44 3.10 -4.97
C ALA A 8 -3.76 2.82 -6.30
N ASP A 9 -2.59 2.19 -6.25
CA ASP A 9 -1.85 1.80 -7.46
C ASP A 9 -2.38 0.49 -8.03
N GLN A 10 -2.81 -0.42 -7.15
CA GLN A 10 -3.44 -1.70 -7.53
C GLN A 10 -4.58 -2.02 -6.57
N VAL A 11 -5.65 -2.61 -7.10
CA VAL A 11 -6.80 -3.11 -6.34
C VAL A 11 -7.05 -4.54 -6.75
N ALA A 12 -6.85 -5.48 -5.82
CA ALA A 12 -7.15 -6.89 -6.06
C ALA A 12 -8.64 -7.18 -5.82
N PRO A 13 -9.19 -8.27 -6.40
CA PRO A 13 -10.60 -8.61 -6.26
C PRO A 13 -11.05 -8.84 -4.81
N ASP A 14 -10.14 -9.28 -3.94
CA ASP A 14 -10.42 -9.54 -2.53
C ASP A 14 -10.25 -8.31 -1.63
N GLY A 15 -9.90 -7.16 -2.20
CA GLY A 15 -9.77 -5.89 -1.47
C GLY A 15 -8.36 -5.55 -1.01
N TRP A 16 -7.36 -6.40 -1.25
CA TRP A 16 -5.97 -6.01 -1.04
C TRP A 16 -5.58 -4.88 -1.98
N LEU A 17 -4.81 -3.92 -1.47
CA LEU A 17 -4.31 -2.79 -2.25
C LEU A 17 -2.79 -2.76 -2.24
N VAL A 18 -2.22 -2.22 -3.33
CA VAL A 18 -0.85 -1.68 -3.33
C VAL A 18 -0.96 -0.17 -3.44
N LYS A 19 -0.27 0.52 -2.54
CA LYS A 19 -0.15 1.97 -2.52
C LYS A 19 1.31 2.36 -2.36
N GLY A 20 1.62 3.61 -2.60
CA GLY A 20 2.96 4.15 -2.38
C GLY A 20 3.76 4.42 -3.65
N GLY A 21 3.13 4.42 -4.82
CA GLY A 21 3.78 4.84 -6.06
C GLY A 21 4.35 6.25 -5.97
N GLY A 22 3.70 7.13 -5.21
CA GLY A 22 4.20 8.48 -4.90
C GLY A 22 5.08 8.57 -3.65
N GLY A 23 5.35 7.47 -2.95
CA GLY A 23 6.18 7.46 -1.74
C GLY A 23 5.50 7.96 -0.48
N ALA A 24 4.17 8.10 -0.46
CA ALA A 24 3.41 8.66 0.65
C ALA A 24 2.64 7.62 1.47
N HIS A 25 2.87 6.33 1.23
CA HIS A 25 2.06 5.25 1.80
C HIS A 25 2.09 5.17 3.32
N THR A 26 3.15 5.61 3.98
CA THR A 26 3.23 5.60 5.45
C THR A 26 2.17 6.50 6.06
N ARG A 27 2.13 7.76 5.65
CA ARG A 27 1.12 8.71 6.13
C ARG A 27 -0.27 8.32 5.68
N GLU A 28 -0.42 7.86 4.45
CA GLU A 28 -1.70 7.39 3.92
C GLU A 28 -2.27 6.23 4.74
N LYS A 29 -1.41 5.27 5.14
CA LYS A 29 -1.85 4.13 5.95
C LYS A 29 -2.26 4.57 7.36
N ILE A 30 -1.52 5.48 7.98
CA ILE A 30 -1.86 6.02 9.30
C ILE A 30 -3.23 6.69 9.26
N VAL A 31 -3.46 7.53 8.27
CA VAL A 31 -4.74 8.25 8.11
C VAL A 31 -5.87 7.27 7.82
N ALA A 32 -5.65 6.30 6.94
CA ALA A 32 -6.67 5.29 6.61
C ALA A 32 -7.05 4.43 7.82
N ARG A 33 -6.08 4.05 8.65
CA ARG A 33 -6.36 3.30 9.89
C ARG A 33 -7.07 4.12 10.95
N ALA A 34 -6.84 5.42 10.99
CA ALA A 34 -7.49 6.32 11.94
C ALA A 34 -8.93 6.68 11.54
N ALA A 35 -9.34 6.40 10.32
CA ALA A 35 -10.66 6.70 9.82
C ALA A 35 -11.65 5.59 10.13
N ASP A 36 -12.90 5.95 10.40
CA ASP A 36 -13.99 4.97 10.56
C ASP A 36 -14.31 4.30 9.23
N ARG A 37 -14.17 5.04 8.12
CA ARG A 37 -14.38 4.54 6.77
C ARG A 37 -13.22 4.98 5.88
N PHE A 38 -12.71 4.04 5.10
CA PHE A 38 -11.69 4.28 4.08
C PHE A 38 -12.24 3.88 2.72
N VAL A 39 -12.44 4.87 1.85
CA VAL A 39 -12.93 4.69 0.49
C VAL A 39 -11.79 4.93 -0.49
N VAL A 40 -11.57 3.97 -1.37
CA VAL A 40 -10.56 4.06 -2.42
C VAL A 40 -11.23 4.52 -3.71
N ILE A 41 -10.62 5.51 -4.37
CA ILE A 41 -11.03 5.95 -5.70
C ILE A 41 -9.93 5.57 -6.67
N ALA A 42 -10.27 4.84 -7.72
CA ALA A 42 -9.33 4.37 -8.71
C ALA A 42 -9.89 4.51 -10.11
N ASP A 43 -9.01 4.74 -11.09
CA ASP A 43 -9.41 4.63 -12.49
C ASP A 43 -9.41 3.15 -12.93
N SER A 44 -9.92 2.89 -14.12
CA SER A 44 -10.11 1.52 -14.63
C SER A 44 -8.80 0.76 -14.91
N SER A 45 -7.64 1.42 -14.82
CA SER A 45 -6.33 0.77 -14.98
C SER A 45 -5.80 0.15 -13.69
N LYS A 46 -6.41 0.46 -12.53
CA LYS A 46 -5.90 0.04 -11.21
C LYS A 46 -6.38 -1.33 -10.74
N PRO A 47 -7.60 -1.80 -11.06
CA PRO A 47 -7.99 -3.18 -10.73
C PRO A 47 -7.08 -4.17 -11.43
N VAL A 48 -6.62 -5.18 -10.68
CA VAL A 48 -5.73 -6.24 -11.16
C VAL A 48 -6.30 -7.60 -10.77
N PRO A 49 -6.05 -8.67 -11.55
CA PRO A 49 -6.50 -10.03 -11.18
C PRO A 49 -5.82 -10.54 -9.92
N ALA A 50 -4.58 -10.14 -9.69
CA ALA A 50 -3.78 -10.45 -8.51
C ALA A 50 -2.75 -9.35 -8.31
N LEU A 51 -2.39 -9.07 -7.06
CA LEU A 51 -1.34 -8.12 -6.77
C LEU A 51 0.00 -8.59 -7.34
N HIS A 52 0.81 -7.64 -7.77
CA HIS A 52 2.17 -7.88 -8.25
C HIS A 52 3.10 -6.77 -7.75
N GLY A 53 4.41 -7.03 -7.81
CA GLY A 53 5.40 -6.01 -7.49
C GLY A 53 5.48 -4.89 -8.52
N PRO A 54 6.18 -3.81 -8.19
CA PRO A 54 6.85 -3.62 -6.91
C PRO A 54 5.90 -3.24 -5.78
N VAL A 55 6.28 -3.57 -4.55
CA VAL A 55 5.61 -3.10 -3.34
C VAL A 55 6.46 -1.99 -2.73
N PRO A 56 5.95 -0.76 -2.65
CA PRO A 56 6.69 0.35 -2.05
C PRO A 56 7.01 0.11 -0.57
N LEU A 57 8.18 0.57 -0.17
CA LEU A 57 8.67 0.49 1.20
C LEU A 57 9.16 1.87 1.65
N GLU A 58 8.95 2.16 2.92
CA GLU A 58 9.68 3.23 3.60
C GLU A 58 10.59 2.61 4.64
N LEU A 59 11.87 2.98 4.63
CA LEU A 59 12.92 2.37 5.45
C LEU A 59 13.62 3.45 6.28
N LEU A 60 14.09 3.07 7.46
CA LEU A 60 15.00 3.94 8.21
C LEU A 60 16.32 4.06 7.45
N SER A 61 16.91 5.25 7.48
CA SER A 61 18.25 5.46 6.91
C SER A 61 19.34 4.77 7.74
N PHE A 62 19.14 4.69 9.06
CA PHE A 62 20.08 3.95 9.92
C PHE A 62 20.05 2.47 9.57
N GLY A 63 21.20 1.89 9.32
CA GLY A 63 21.31 0.47 8.99
C GLY A 63 20.70 0.07 7.67
N LEU A 64 20.56 1.00 6.72
CA LEU A 64 19.84 0.78 5.45
C LEU A 64 20.33 -0.43 4.70
N ARG A 65 21.64 -0.66 4.63
CA ARG A 65 22.21 -1.82 3.91
C ARG A 65 21.73 -3.14 4.50
N ALA A 66 21.68 -3.26 5.82
CA ALA A 66 21.19 -4.46 6.50
C ALA A 66 19.69 -4.66 6.23
N THR A 67 18.91 -3.59 6.30
CA THR A 67 17.48 -3.64 6.00
C THR A 67 17.24 -4.06 4.54
N MET A 68 17.94 -3.47 3.59
CA MET A 68 17.84 -3.82 2.17
C MET A 68 18.15 -5.29 1.93
N HIS A 69 19.15 -5.85 2.64
CA HIS A 69 19.47 -7.28 2.54
C HIS A 69 18.31 -8.14 3.04
N ARG A 70 17.66 -7.75 4.14
CA ARG A 70 16.55 -8.51 4.73
C ARG A 70 15.28 -8.48 3.91
N VAL A 71 15.02 -7.38 3.19
CA VAL A 71 13.83 -7.24 2.34
C VAL A 71 14.11 -7.60 0.87
N ALA A 72 15.28 -8.14 0.57
CA ALA A 72 15.62 -8.52 -0.81
C ALA A 72 14.60 -9.53 -1.39
N PRO A 73 14.31 -9.49 -2.70
CA PRO A 73 14.87 -8.56 -3.69
C PRO A 73 14.19 -7.17 -3.63
N ALA A 74 15.00 -6.15 -3.45
CA ALA A 74 14.50 -4.77 -3.36
C ALA A 74 15.52 -3.80 -3.96
N SER A 75 15.06 -2.64 -4.38
CA SER A 75 15.91 -1.58 -4.90
C SER A 75 15.52 -0.23 -4.28
N LEU A 76 16.52 0.64 -4.11
CA LEU A 76 16.25 2.01 -3.69
C LEU A 76 15.60 2.78 -4.85
N ARG A 77 14.62 3.62 -4.51
CA ARG A 77 14.02 4.52 -5.49
C ARG A 77 14.81 5.82 -5.50
N ASP A 78 15.08 6.33 -6.71
CA ASP A 78 15.77 7.62 -6.89
C ASP A 78 14.77 8.77 -6.69
N VAL A 79 14.46 9.05 -5.44
CA VAL A 79 13.54 10.11 -5.03
C VAL A 79 14.05 10.71 -3.72
N PRO A 80 13.61 11.93 -3.34
CA PRO A 80 13.93 12.50 -2.04
C PRO A 80 13.44 11.62 -0.88
N LEU A 81 14.00 11.85 0.31
CA LEU A 81 13.47 11.24 1.53
C LEU A 81 11.99 11.60 1.71
N SER A 82 11.25 10.74 2.41
CA SER A 82 9.88 11.04 2.79
C SER A 82 9.82 12.28 3.68
N PRO A 83 8.63 12.90 3.87
CA PRO A 83 8.48 14.01 4.81
C PRO A 83 8.95 13.68 6.23
N ASP A 84 8.98 12.40 6.59
CA ASP A 84 9.39 11.93 7.93
C ASP A 84 10.83 11.42 7.94
N GLY A 85 11.60 11.68 6.88
CA GLY A 85 13.02 11.35 6.78
C GLY A 85 13.31 9.90 6.37
N GLY A 86 12.31 9.15 5.93
CA GLY A 86 12.48 7.78 5.49
C GLY A 86 13.01 7.65 4.08
N VAL A 87 13.71 6.55 3.82
CA VAL A 87 14.20 6.19 2.49
C VAL A 87 13.13 5.40 1.77
N ILE A 88 12.84 5.73 0.52
CA ILE A 88 11.85 5.02 -0.29
C ILE A 88 12.57 3.94 -1.11
N ALA A 89 12.02 2.74 -1.05
CA ALA A 89 12.51 1.58 -1.81
C ALA A 89 11.32 0.84 -2.41
N ASP A 90 11.62 -0.14 -3.25
CA ASP A 90 10.62 -1.00 -3.88
C ASP A 90 11.00 -2.46 -3.69
N TYR A 91 10.08 -3.25 -3.18
CA TYR A 91 10.22 -4.71 -3.08
C TYR A 91 9.79 -5.35 -4.40
N HIS A 92 10.63 -6.23 -4.95
CA HIS A 92 10.43 -6.85 -6.26
C HIS A 92 10.17 -8.36 -6.19
N GLY A 93 10.00 -8.92 -5.01
CA GLY A 93 9.74 -10.34 -4.83
C GLY A 93 8.29 -10.74 -5.08
N PRO A 94 7.96 -12.01 -4.85
CA PRO A 94 6.61 -12.52 -5.03
C PRO A 94 5.60 -11.85 -4.09
N VAL A 95 4.37 -11.66 -4.59
CA VAL A 95 3.24 -11.10 -3.83
C VAL A 95 2.04 -12.05 -3.89
N ASP A 96 2.30 -13.36 -4.05
CA ASP A 96 1.25 -14.38 -4.19
C ASP A 96 0.44 -14.53 -2.90
N ASP A 97 1.07 -14.30 -1.76
CA ASP A 97 0.44 -14.33 -0.44
C ASP A 97 0.68 -12.97 0.23
N PRO A 98 -0.15 -11.96 -0.07
CA PRO A 98 0.06 -10.61 0.46
C PRO A 98 -0.03 -10.55 1.99
N ALA A 99 -0.85 -11.37 2.62
CA ALA A 99 -0.97 -11.39 4.08
C ALA A 99 0.36 -11.82 4.74
N THR A 100 0.96 -12.91 4.27
CA THR A 100 2.25 -13.38 4.78
C THR A 100 3.37 -12.38 4.50
N LEU A 101 3.39 -11.80 3.30
CA LEU A 101 4.38 -10.78 2.95
C LEU A 101 4.24 -9.54 3.83
N ALA A 102 3.01 -9.06 4.07
CA ALA A 102 2.77 -7.91 4.92
C ALA A 102 3.28 -8.13 6.35
N VAL A 103 3.02 -9.30 6.92
CA VAL A 103 3.54 -9.67 8.26
C VAL A 103 5.07 -9.68 8.27
N ARG A 104 5.69 -10.28 7.26
CA ARG A 104 7.15 -10.34 7.16
C ARG A 104 7.77 -8.95 7.04
N LEU A 105 7.23 -8.10 6.18
CA LEU A 105 7.73 -6.74 6.00
C LEU A 105 7.56 -5.92 7.27
N SER A 106 6.38 -5.98 7.89
CA SER A 106 6.11 -5.25 9.14
C SER A 106 6.98 -5.71 10.30
N GLY A 107 7.37 -6.98 10.30
CA GLY A 107 8.23 -7.57 11.34
C GLY A 107 9.73 -7.38 11.09
N THR A 108 10.14 -6.77 9.99
CA THR A 108 11.57 -6.58 9.67
C THR A 108 12.08 -5.29 10.31
N PRO A 109 13.07 -5.37 11.21
CA PRO A 109 13.71 -4.15 11.75
C PRO A 109 14.24 -3.26 10.63
N GLY A 110 13.97 -1.96 10.74
CA GLY A 110 14.35 -0.97 9.74
C GLY A 110 13.26 -0.65 8.73
N VAL A 111 12.23 -1.47 8.59
CA VAL A 111 11.05 -1.15 7.78
C VAL A 111 10.12 -0.26 8.61
N VAL A 112 9.89 0.95 8.13
CA VAL A 112 8.94 1.89 8.74
C VAL A 112 7.52 1.48 8.36
N GLU A 113 7.27 1.29 7.07
CA GLU A 113 5.97 0.87 6.54
C GLU A 113 6.11 0.30 5.13
N HIS A 114 5.14 -0.46 4.70
CA HIS A 114 5.05 -1.04 3.35
C HIS A 114 3.73 -0.66 2.68
N GLY A 115 3.68 -0.80 1.37
CA GLY A 115 2.55 -0.40 0.54
C GLY A 115 1.43 -1.42 0.39
N LEU A 116 1.43 -2.53 1.14
CA LEU A 116 0.31 -3.47 1.16
C LEU A 116 -0.73 -3.00 2.17
N PHE A 117 -1.96 -2.80 1.70
CA PHE A 117 -3.09 -2.40 2.54
C PHE A 117 -4.11 -3.54 2.55
N PRO A 118 -4.41 -4.12 3.72
CA PRO A 118 -5.27 -5.30 3.80
C PRO A 118 -6.75 -4.97 3.62
N PRO A 119 -7.56 -5.95 3.19
CA PRO A 119 -9.00 -5.74 2.91
C PRO A 119 -9.78 -5.18 4.09
N GLU A 120 -9.44 -5.55 5.32
CA GLU A 120 -10.15 -5.10 6.52
C GLU A 120 -10.05 -3.59 6.75
N MET A 121 -9.10 -2.90 6.10
CA MET A 121 -9.02 -1.44 6.14
C MET A 121 -10.00 -0.78 5.18
N VAL A 122 -10.41 -1.48 4.13
CA VAL A 122 -11.12 -0.90 2.98
C VAL A 122 -12.63 -1.02 3.17
N THR A 123 -13.32 0.10 3.20
CA THR A 123 -14.79 0.10 3.24
C THR A 123 -15.37 -0.16 1.86
N ALA A 124 -14.90 0.58 0.86
CA ALA A 124 -15.38 0.45 -0.51
C ALA A 124 -14.31 0.94 -1.49
N VAL A 125 -14.39 0.46 -2.71
CA VAL A 125 -13.62 0.95 -3.85
C VAL A 125 -14.59 1.46 -4.91
N LEU A 126 -14.33 2.67 -5.40
CA LEU A 126 -15.05 3.27 -6.52
C LEU A 126 -14.09 3.27 -7.72
N VAL A 127 -14.47 2.56 -8.77
CA VAL A 127 -13.68 2.47 -10.01
C VAL A 127 -14.36 3.31 -11.09
N GLY A 128 -13.67 4.34 -11.57
CA GLY A 128 -14.19 5.21 -12.63
C GLY A 128 -14.28 4.49 -13.96
N ARG A 129 -15.39 4.69 -14.67
CA ARG A 129 -15.66 4.14 -15.99
C ARG A 129 -16.31 5.21 -16.86
N GLY A 130 -15.51 6.13 -17.41
CA GLY A 130 -16.02 7.27 -18.15
C GLY A 130 -16.83 8.19 -17.24
N GLU A 131 -18.12 8.36 -17.52
CA GLU A 131 -19.02 9.19 -16.73
C GLU A 131 -19.68 8.46 -15.55
N SER A 132 -19.39 7.18 -15.36
CA SER A 132 -19.93 6.35 -14.29
C SER A 132 -18.83 5.80 -13.41
N ALA A 133 -19.22 5.17 -12.30
CA ALA A 133 -18.29 4.48 -11.42
C ALA A 133 -18.92 3.19 -10.91
N ASP A 134 -18.10 2.13 -10.84
CA ASP A 134 -18.48 0.89 -10.20
C ASP A 134 -18.10 0.97 -8.72
N ARG A 135 -18.97 0.49 -7.85
CA ARG A 135 -18.72 0.42 -6.42
C ARG A 135 -18.57 -1.03 -5.97
N ILE A 136 -17.52 -1.30 -5.20
CA ILE A 136 -17.26 -2.60 -4.59
C ILE A 136 -17.14 -2.39 -3.08
N ASP A 137 -17.99 -3.04 -2.31
CA ASP A 137 -17.98 -2.96 -0.85
C ASP A 137 -17.22 -4.15 -0.25
N PHE A 138 -16.34 -3.88 0.73
CA PHE A 138 -15.50 -4.89 1.39
C PHE A 138 -15.78 -5.02 2.88
N LYS A 139 -16.34 -3.99 3.50
CA LYS A 139 -16.82 -4.07 4.87
C LYS A 139 -18.33 -4.08 4.86
N SER A 140 -18.94 -5.07 5.50
CA SER A 140 -20.33 -4.94 5.93
C SER A 140 -20.36 -3.75 6.88
N GLY A 141 -21.15 -2.74 6.56
CA GLY A 141 -21.32 -1.58 7.42
C GLY A 141 -21.87 -2.01 8.77
N ALA A 142 -21.00 -2.05 9.75
CA ALA A 142 -21.40 -2.26 11.13
C ALA A 142 -21.46 -0.92 11.83
#